data_a3e221bbeb5c2eacd2c79cd20b1d8125
#
_entry.id   a3e221bbeb5c2eacd2c79cd20b1d8125
#
_cell.length_a   1.000
_cell.length_b   1.000
_cell.length_c   1.000
_cell.angle_alpha   90.00
_cell.angle_beta   90.00
_cell.angle_gamma   90.00
#
_symmetry.space_group_name_H-M   'P 1'
#
loop_
_entity.id
_entity.type
_entity.pdbx_description
1 polymer ?
#
loop_
_entity_poly.entity_id
_entity_poly.type
_entity_poly.pdbx_seq_one_letter_code
_entity_poly.pdbx_strand_id
1 'polypeptide(L)'
;LNESKYSIEKEGLVVTLDELDSDLKFSFIPLSIGNDHCVVFSPESINYKERISEIINEIYNGIMNIGFIKNAADFMSDDKTILDIMVNERGAGYTDSCGSGATAAAICMFKLYELSHESRVTRSMIRVKQKGGILDIKKTYNPDEFMLIGPSSFDGEGALE
;
A
#
# COMPACT_ATOMS: atom_id res chain seq x y z
N LEU A 1 13.22 12.44 15.11
CA LEU A 1 12.04 11.75 15.68
C LEU A 1 11.92 12.16 17.13
N ASN A 2 10.76 12.66 17.49
CA ASN A 2 10.47 12.96 18.89
C ASN A 2 10.10 11.62 19.55
N GLU A 3 11.11 10.86 20.00
CA GLU A 3 10.98 9.53 20.61
C GLU A 3 10.03 9.49 21.82
N SER A 4 9.62 10.66 22.32
CA SER A 4 8.68 10.79 23.44
C SER A 4 7.21 10.57 23.05
N LYS A 5 6.86 10.52 21.77
CA LYS A 5 5.47 10.37 21.30
C LYS A 5 5.14 8.98 20.79
N TYR A 6 6.12 8.24 20.31
CA TYR A 6 5.93 6.96 19.64
C TYR A 6 6.88 5.89 20.13
N SER A 7 6.40 4.66 20.26
CA SER A 7 7.22 3.46 20.30
C SER A 7 7.25 2.84 18.89
N ILE A 8 8.44 2.58 18.36
CA ILE A 8 8.62 2.02 17.02
C ILE A 8 9.32 0.67 17.14
N GLU A 9 8.66 -0.38 16.66
CA GLU A 9 9.21 -1.72 16.53
C GLU A 9 9.40 -2.05 15.05
N LYS A 10 10.50 -2.69 14.70
CA LYS A 10 10.78 -3.12 13.34
C LYS A 10 11.17 -4.60 13.33
N GLU A 11 10.39 -5.40 12.66
CA GLU A 11 10.66 -6.80 12.42
C GLU A 11 10.73 -7.07 10.91
N GLY A 12 11.95 -7.27 10.39
CA GLY A 12 12.18 -7.43 8.96
C GLY A 12 11.73 -6.21 8.15
N LEU A 13 10.72 -6.40 7.30
CA LEU A 13 10.15 -5.35 6.44
C LEU A 13 9.05 -4.55 7.14
N VAL A 14 8.45 -5.10 8.20
CA VAL A 14 7.30 -4.51 8.88
C VAL A 14 7.78 -3.51 9.93
N VAL A 15 7.17 -2.33 9.91
CA VAL A 15 7.32 -1.32 10.97
C VAL A 15 5.99 -1.22 11.70
N THR A 16 6.01 -1.40 13.02
CA THR A 16 4.84 -1.18 13.88
C THR A 16 5.08 0.08 14.71
N LEU A 17 4.11 0.96 14.72
CA LEU A 17 4.12 2.20 15.48
C LEU A 17 2.98 2.19 16.49
N ASP A 18 3.31 2.55 17.72
CA ASP A 18 2.39 2.68 18.85
C ASP A 18 2.47 4.13 19.34
N GLU A 19 1.37 4.86 19.21
CA GLU A 19 1.28 6.25 19.68
C GLU A 19 1.01 6.26 21.20
N LEU A 20 2.00 6.66 22.00
CA LEU A 20 2.02 6.49 23.45
C LEU A 20 0.90 7.25 24.20
N ASP A 21 0.40 8.32 23.60
CA ASP A 21 -0.66 9.15 24.20
C ASP A 21 -2.07 8.79 23.66
N SER A 22 -2.21 7.73 22.89
CA SER A 22 -3.46 7.27 22.31
C SER A 22 -3.48 5.74 22.18
N ASP A 23 -4.65 5.17 21.92
CA ASP A 23 -4.79 3.73 21.64
C ASP A 23 -4.45 3.37 20.19
N LEU A 24 -3.82 4.28 19.44
CA LEU A 24 -3.50 4.07 18.02
C LEU A 24 -2.22 3.28 17.86
N LYS A 25 -2.37 2.03 17.41
CA LYS A 25 -1.28 1.16 16.98
C LYS A 25 -1.50 0.68 15.56
N PHE A 26 -0.51 0.82 14.69
CA PHE A 26 -0.62 0.37 13.31
C PHE A 26 0.70 -0.15 12.75
N SER A 27 0.60 -1.01 11.74
CA SER A 27 1.78 -1.56 11.04
C SER A 27 1.77 -1.17 9.58
N PHE A 28 2.96 -0.92 9.05
CA PHE A 28 3.15 -0.56 7.65
C PHE A 28 4.47 -1.10 7.10
N ILE A 29 4.59 -1.13 5.79
CA ILE A 29 5.84 -1.45 5.08
C ILE A 29 6.25 -0.23 4.26
N PRO A 30 7.41 0.40 4.54
CA PRO A 30 8.00 1.39 3.66
C PRO A 30 8.71 0.69 2.50
N LEU A 31 8.49 1.17 1.27
CA LEU A 31 9.15 0.64 0.08
C LEU A 31 9.31 1.72 -0.99
N SER A 32 10.26 1.52 -1.90
CA SER A 32 10.46 2.38 -3.07
C SER A 32 10.35 1.58 -4.36
N ILE A 33 9.62 2.11 -5.32
CA ILE A 33 9.43 1.54 -6.67
C ILE A 33 9.71 2.58 -7.75
N GLY A 34 10.70 3.46 -7.47
CA GLY A 34 10.98 4.67 -8.26
C GLY A 34 10.45 5.94 -7.59
N ASN A 35 9.41 5.80 -6.78
CA ASN A 35 8.90 6.78 -5.82
C ASN A 35 8.62 6.08 -4.49
N ASP A 36 8.57 6.85 -3.40
CA ASP A 36 8.52 6.31 -2.06
C ASP A 36 7.09 6.13 -1.59
N HIS A 37 6.83 4.97 -0.98
CA HIS A 37 5.53 4.54 -0.46
C HIS A 37 5.63 4.01 0.96
N CYS A 38 4.58 4.27 1.75
CA CYS A 38 4.25 3.52 2.96
C CYS A 38 2.94 2.77 2.73
N VAL A 39 2.92 1.46 2.91
CA VAL A 39 1.70 0.65 2.80
C VAL A 39 1.25 0.21 4.17
N VAL A 40 0.12 0.75 4.63
CA VAL A 40 -0.52 0.44 5.91
C VAL A 40 -1.51 -0.69 5.71
N PHE A 41 -1.42 -1.74 6.52
CA PHE A 41 -2.24 -2.96 6.36
C PHE A 41 -2.86 -3.46 7.67
N SER A 42 -2.70 -2.73 8.78
CA SER A 42 -3.30 -3.09 10.06
C SER A 42 -4.83 -3.06 9.99
N PRO A 43 -5.51 -3.96 10.70
CA PRO A 43 -6.95 -3.91 10.85
C PRO A 43 -7.40 -2.52 11.34
N GLU A 44 -8.53 -2.04 10.80
CA GLU A 44 -9.16 -0.77 11.19
C GLU A 44 -8.35 0.51 10.94
N SER A 45 -7.09 0.42 10.43
CA SER A 45 -6.26 1.59 10.14
C SER A 45 -6.95 2.62 9.23
N ILE A 46 -7.88 2.18 8.39
CA ILE A 46 -8.67 3.05 7.51
C ILE A 46 -9.54 4.05 8.30
N ASN A 47 -9.95 3.71 9.52
CA ASN A 47 -10.74 4.59 10.38
C ASN A 47 -9.91 5.76 10.92
N TYR A 48 -8.60 5.62 10.92
CA TYR A 48 -7.63 6.60 11.44
C TYR A 48 -6.70 7.13 10.34
N LYS A 49 -7.08 7.00 9.07
CA LYS A 49 -6.22 7.28 7.91
C LYS A 49 -5.63 8.70 7.91
N GLU A 50 -6.38 9.71 8.33
CA GLU A 50 -5.88 11.09 8.43
C GLU A 50 -4.77 11.19 9.48
N ARG A 51 -5.01 10.65 10.68
CA ARG A 51 -4.03 10.68 11.77
C ARG A 51 -2.78 9.86 11.43
N ILE A 52 -2.95 8.68 10.85
CA ILE A 52 -1.84 7.84 10.38
C ILE A 52 -1.04 8.57 9.30
N SER A 53 -1.70 9.24 8.37
CA SER A 53 -1.03 10.02 7.32
C SER A 53 -0.22 11.18 7.90
N GLU A 54 -0.73 11.89 8.90
CA GLU A 54 0.00 12.94 9.61
C GLU A 54 1.27 12.37 10.27
N ILE A 55 1.16 11.27 11.00
CA ILE A 55 2.28 10.62 11.69
C ILE A 55 3.35 10.16 10.69
N ILE A 56 2.94 9.48 9.61
CA ILE A 56 3.88 9.03 8.57
C ILE A 56 4.56 10.23 7.90
N ASN A 57 3.82 11.30 7.61
CA ASN A 57 4.39 12.53 7.05
C ASN A 57 5.36 13.22 8.02
N GLU A 58 5.10 13.20 9.32
CA GLU A 58 6.03 13.70 10.34
C GLU A 58 7.33 12.88 10.35
N ILE A 59 7.22 11.54 10.31
CA ILE A 59 8.38 10.63 10.34
C ILE A 59 9.24 10.75 9.08
N TYR A 60 8.62 10.84 7.90
CA TYR A 60 9.28 10.82 6.60
C TYR A 60 9.33 12.18 5.89
N ASN A 61 9.11 13.29 6.62
CA ASN A 61 9.16 14.66 6.08
C ASN A 61 8.26 14.88 4.84
N GLY A 62 7.10 14.23 4.79
CA GLY A 62 6.10 14.40 3.75
C GLY A 62 6.49 13.87 2.36
N ILE A 63 7.51 13.00 2.25
CA ILE A 63 7.97 12.47 0.96
C ILE A 63 7.22 11.22 0.48
N MET A 64 6.47 10.57 1.38
CA MET A 64 5.81 9.30 1.08
C MET A 64 4.45 9.47 0.42
N ASN A 65 4.13 8.56 -0.50
CA ASN A 65 2.75 8.23 -0.85
C ASN A 65 2.26 7.17 0.15
N ILE A 66 1.05 7.31 0.68
CA ILE A 66 0.58 6.45 1.76
C ILE A 66 -0.60 5.63 1.26
N GLY A 67 -0.37 4.32 1.10
CA GLY A 67 -1.40 3.37 0.72
C GLY A 67 -2.03 2.70 1.94
N PHE A 68 -3.36 2.60 1.96
CA PHE A 68 -4.12 1.88 2.99
C PHE A 68 -4.79 0.67 2.37
N ILE A 69 -4.49 -0.53 2.88
CA ILE A 69 -5.18 -1.75 2.51
C ILE A 69 -6.38 -1.92 3.45
N LYS A 70 -7.59 -1.94 2.89
CA LYS A 70 -8.83 -1.97 3.67
C LYS A 70 -9.21 -3.39 4.12
N ASN A 71 -8.75 -4.42 3.42
CA ASN A 71 -9.18 -5.80 3.59
C ASN A 71 -8.02 -6.80 3.62
N ALA A 72 -6.91 -6.45 4.25
CA ALA A 72 -5.71 -7.28 4.27
C ALA A 72 -5.97 -8.68 4.86
N ALA A 73 -6.73 -8.80 5.94
CA ALA A 73 -7.04 -10.08 6.58
C ALA A 73 -7.87 -11.00 5.66
N ASP A 74 -8.93 -10.46 5.03
CA ASP A 74 -9.77 -11.21 4.08
C ASP A 74 -8.95 -11.64 2.86
N PHE A 75 -8.11 -10.74 2.35
CA PHE A 75 -7.22 -11.01 1.23
C PHE A 75 -6.22 -12.13 1.55
N MET A 76 -5.68 -12.19 2.77
CA MET A 76 -4.76 -13.24 3.20
C MET A 76 -5.44 -14.59 3.38
N SER A 77 -6.74 -14.61 3.72
CA SER A 77 -7.50 -15.84 4.00
C SER A 77 -8.18 -16.45 2.76
N ASP A 78 -8.45 -15.65 1.72
CA ASP A 78 -9.15 -16.08 0.50
C ASP A 78 -8.40 -15.63 -0.76
N ASP A 79 -7.96 -16.59 -1.58
CA ASP A 79 -7.20 -16.37 -2.82
C ASP A 79 -8.01 -15.69 -3.93
N LYS A 80 -9.34 -15.64 -3.82
CA LYS A 80 -10.25 -14.97 -4.78
C LYS A 80 -10.52 -13.52 -4.42
N THR A 81 -10.16 -13.11 -3.20
CA THR A 81 -10.42 -11.75 -2.73
C THR A 81 -9.62 -10.74 -3.55
N ILE A 82 -10.30 -9.67 -3.98
CA ILE A 82 -9.70 -8.50 -4.62
C ILE A 82 -9.14 -7.60 -3.52
N LEU A 83 -7.89 -7.15 -3.67
CA LEU A 83 -7.28 -6.23 -2.72
C LEU A 83 -7.91 -4.83 -2.86
N ASP A 84 -8.59 -4.35 -1.84
CA ASP A 84 -9.22 -3.02 -1.82
C ASP A 84 -8.32 -2.02 -1.12
N ILE A 85 -7.93 -0.96 -1.84
CA ILE A 85 -6.98 0.04 -1.34
C ILE A 85 -7.49 1.47 -1.52
N MET A 86 -6.86 2.38 -0.76
CA MET A 86 -6.95 3.82 -0.91
C MET A 86 -5.53 4.40 -0.84
N VAL A 87 -5.24 5.43 -1.61
CA VAL A 87 -3.92 6.06 -1.63
C VAL A 87 -4.04 7.56 -1.35
N ASN A 88 -3.26 8.02 -0.38
CA ASN A 88 -2.99 9.44 -0.13
C ASN A 88 -1.68 9.79 -0.85
N GLU A 89 -1.79 10.45 -2.00
CA GLU A 89 -0.63 10.80 -2.82
C GLU A 89 0.01 12.10 -2.34
N ARG A 90 1.32 12.12 -2.30
CA ARG A 90 2.10 13.31 -1.95
C ARG A 90 1.70 14.51 -2.82
N GLY A 91 1.23 15.58 -2.18
CA GLY A 91 0.83 16.82 -2.82
C GLY A 91 -0.54 16.82 -3.49
N ALA A 92 -1.19 15.66 -3.66
CA ALA A 92 -2.50 15.53 -4.29
C ALA A 92 -3.62 15.08 -3.32
N GLY A 93 -3.25 14.51 -2.16
CA GLY A 93 -4.21 13.94 -1.22
C GLY A 93 -4.78 12.59 -1.69
N TYR A 94 -6.00 12.27 -1.27
CA TYR A 94 -6.66 11.01 -1.64
C TYR A 94 -7.13 11.07 -3.09
N THR A 95 -6.54 10.22 -3.94
CA THR A 95 -6.86 10.12 -5.36
C THR A 95 -7.71 8.90 -5.68
N ASP A 96 -8.45 8.96 -6.79
CA ASP A 96 -9.35 7.88 -7.21
C ASP A 96 -8.58 6.69 -7.80
N SER A 97 -7.39 6.93 -8.35
CA SER A 97 -6.55 5.90 -8.97
C SER A 97 -5.07 6.30 -8.91
N CYS A 98 -4.24 5.36 -8.44
CA CYS A 98 -2.79 5.51 -8.37
C CYS A 98 -2.13 4.20 -8.75
N GLY A 99 -1.51 4.12 -9.93
CA GLY A 99 -0.88 2.91 -10.45
C GLY A 99 0.31 2.46 -9.59
N SER A 100 1.17 3.40 -9.18
CA SER A 100 2.31 3.09 -8.30
C SER A 100 1.84 2.67 -6.90
N GLY A 101 0.78 3.30 -6.36
CA GLY A 101 0.18 2.91 -5.09
C GLY A 101 -0.41 1.50 -5.13
N ALA A 102 -1.08 1.14 -6.23
CA ALA A 102 -1.58 -0.23 -6.44
C ALA A 102 -0.43 -1.26 -6.51
N THR A 103 0.64 -0.92 -7.21
CA THR A 103 1.84 -1.76 -7.31
C THR A 103 2.51 -1.93 -5.96
N ALA A 104 2.70 -0.85 -5.20
CA ALA A 104 3.28 -0.89 -3.85
C ALA A 104 2.45 -1.77 -2.90
N ALA A 105 1.13 -1.63 -2.91
CA ALA A 105 0.22 -2.46 -2.10
C ALA A 105 0.31 -3.95 -2.49
N ALA A 106 0.35 -4.26 -3.78
CA ALA A 106 0.50 -5.64 -4.24
C ALA A 106 1.86 -6.24 -3.83
N ILE A 107 2.97 -5.50 -3.95
CA ILE A 107 4.29 -5.94 -3.51
C ILE A 107 4.28 -6.22 -2.01
N CYS A 108 3.70 -5.32 -1.21
CA CYS A 108 3.51 -5.53 0.23
C CYS A 108 2.82 -6.87 0.52
N MET A 109 1.69 -7.15 -0.15
CA MET A 109 0.94 -8.38 0.05
C MET A 109 1.70 -9.62 -0.46
N PHE A 110 2.42 -9.55 -1.57
CA PHE A 110 3.29 -10.65 -2.01
C PHE A 110 4.34 -10.99 -0.96
N LYS A 111 4.97 -9.98 -0.34
CA LYS A 111 5.97 -10.18 0.70
C LYS A 111 5.37 -10.76 1.99
N LEU A 112 4.20 -10.29 2.41
CA LEU A 112 3.50 -10.85 3.57
C LEU A 112 3.10 -12.30 3.33
N TYR A 113 2.68 -12.67 2.11
CA TYR A 113 2.43 -14.06 1.74
C TYR A 113 3.68 -14.93 1.83
N GLU A 114 4.81 -14.45 1.35
CA GLU A 114 6.08 -15.18 1.40
C GLU A 114 6.55 -15.42 2.83
N LEU A 115 6.26 -14.49 3.75
CA LEU A 115 6.60 -14.57 5.17
C LEU A 115 5.63 -15.45 5.96
N SER A 116 4.38 -15.60 5.52
CA SER A 116 3.41 -16.47 6.17
C SER A 116 3.69 -17.92 5.83
N HIS A 117 4.15 -18.71 6.81
CA HIS A 117 4.53 -20.11 6.65
C HIS A 117 3.35 -21.05 6.27
N GLU A 118 2.12 -20.55 6.30
CA GLU A 118 0.89 -21.28 5.97
C GLU A 118 0.53 -21.27 4.50
N SER A 119 1.09 -20.36 3.73
CA SER A 119 0.69 -20.18 2.33
C SER A 119 1.47 -21.11 1.40
N ARG A 120 0.89 -22.25 1.08
CA ARG A 120 1.33 -23.12 -0.02
C ARG A 120 0.96 -22.58 -1.41
N VAL A 121 0.25 -21.46 -1.48
CA VAL A 121 -0.24 -20.84 -2.71
C VAL A 121 0.66 -19.65 -3.05
N THR A 122 1.51 -19.83 -4.05
CA THR A 122 2.24 -18.72 -4.66
C THR A 122 1.32 -17.95 -5.61
N ARG A 123 0.79 -16.83 -5.18
CA ARG A 123 0.08 -15.93 -6.09
C ARG A 123 1.07 -15.34 -7.08
N SER A 124 0.77 -15.45 -8.36
CA SER A 124 1.55 -14.79 -9.44
C SER A 124 0.98 -13.43 -9.81
N MET A 125 -0.27 -13.15 -9.43
CA MET A 125 -0.99 -11.92 -9.75
C MET A 125 -1.90 -11.51 -8.59
N ILE A 126 -1.98 -10.20 -8.36
CA ILE A 126 -2.92 -9.58 -7.41
C ILE A 126 -3.78 -8.58 -8.18
N ARG A 127 -5.09 -8.72 -8.05
CA ARG A 127 -6.07 -7.76 -8.53
C ARG A 127 -6.32 -6.72 -7.46
N VAL A 128 -6.13 -5.45 -7.80
CA VAL A 128 -6.21 -4.30 -6.89
C VAL A 128 -7.36 -3.40 -7.31
N LYS A 129 -8.27 -3.13 -6.39
CA LYS A 129 -9.41 -2.22 -6.58
C LYS A 129 -9.11 -0.89 -5.92
N GLN A 130 -9.37 0.18 -6.65
CA GLN A 130 -9.42 1.56 -6.18
C GLN A 130 -10.77 2.17 -6.57
N LYS A 131 -11.07 3.38 -6.10
CA LYS A 131 -12.31 4.08 -6.46
C LYS A 131 -12.44 4.28 -7.98
N GLY A 132 -11.33 4.60 -8.66
CA GLY A 132 -11.28 4.82 -10.11
C GLY A 132 -11.26 3.55 -10.96
N GLY A 133 -11.18 2.35 -10.37
CA GLY A 133 -11.20 1.09 -11.13
C GLY A 133 -10.34 -0.02 -10.57
N ILE A 134 -10.07 -1.00 -11.42
CA ILE A 134 -9.34 -2.22 -11.08
C ILE A 134 -8.06 -2.29 -11.91
N LEU A 135 -6.96 -2.63 -11.25
CA LEU A 135 -5.65 -2.89 -11.86
C LEU A 135 -5.17 -4.29 -11.47
N ASP A 136 -4.51 -4.99 -12.37
CA ASP A 136 -3.85 -6.26 -12.09
C ASP A 136 -2.34 -6.04 -11.99
N ILE A 137 -1.73 -6.53 -10.91
CA ILE A 137 -0.29 -6.49 -10.68
C ILE A 137 0.24 -7.92 -10.74
N LYS A 138 1.10 -8.18 -11.70
CA LYS A 138 1.64 -9.51 -11.98
C LYS A 138 3.14 -9.56 -11.70
N LYS A 139 3.61 -10.62 -11.01
CA LYS A 139 5.04 -10.95 -10.93
C LYS A 139 5.57 -11.28 -12.31
N THR A 140 6.78 -10.82 -12.63
CA THR A 140 7.52 -11.26 -13.82
C THR A 140 8.52 -12.38 -13.45
N TYR A 141 9.31 -12.83 -14.42
CA TYR A 141 10.41 -13.76 -14.15
C TYR A 141 11.56 -13.09 -13.37
N ASN A 142 11.71 -11.76 -13.49
CA ASN A 142 12.63 -11.00 -12.69
C ASN A 142 11.96 -10.67 -11.34
N PRO A 143 12.52 -11.07 -10.18
CA PRO A 143 11.91 -10.84 -8.87
C PRO A 143 11.77 -9.35 -8.51
N ASP A 144 12.53 -8.47 -9.17
CA ASP A 144 12.50 -7.03 -8.94
C ASP A 144 11.58 -6.27 -9.91
N GLU A 145 10.88 -7.01 -10.80
CA GLU A 145 9.99 -6.43 -11.79
C GLU A 145 8.54 -6.89 -11.63
N PHE A 146 7.62 -5.95 -11.76
CA PHE A 146 6.19 -6.19 -11.72
C PHE A 146 5.53 -5.57 -12.95
N MET A 147 4.53 -6.26 -13.47
CA MET A 147 3.73 -5.80 -14.60
C MET A 147 2.42 -5.21 -14.06
N LEU A 148 2.18 -3.94 -14.37
CA LEU A 148 0.90 -3.26 -14.14
C LEU A 148 0.03 -3.43 -15.38
N ILE A 149 -1.20 -3.94 -15.22
CA ILE A 149 -2.17 -4.16 -16.27
C ILE A 149 -3.47 -3.46 -15.90
N GLY A 150 -3.96 -2.61 -16.80
CA GLY A 150 -5.20 -1.88 -16.60
C GLY A 150 -5.94 -1.62 -17.89
N PRO A 151 -7.23 -1.23 -17.82
CA PRO A 151 -7.99 -0.82 -18.99
C PRO A 151 -7.47 0.52 -19.53
N SER A 152 -7.62 0.73 -20.82
CA SER A 152 -7.40 2.01 -21.48
C SER A 152 -8.54 2.30 -22.45
N SER A 153 -8.89 3.58 -22.59
CA SER A 153 -9.86 4.06 -23.60
C SER A 153 -9.21 5.13 -24.44
N PHE A 154 -9.65 5.23 -25.69
CA PHE A 154 -9.26 6.32 -26.57
C PHE A 154 -10.23 7.49 -26.36
N ASP A 155 -9.74 8.61 -25.83
CA ASP A 155 -10.57 9.77 -25.49
C ASP A 155 -10.59 10.82 -26.62
N GLY A 156 -9.68 10.73 -27.60
CA GLY A 156 -9.62 11.64 -28.75
C GLY A 156 -8.21 11.95 -29.22
N GLU A 157 -8.12 12.66 -30.34
CA GLU A 157 -6.87 13.17 -30.90
C GLU A 157 -6.81 14.71 -30.72
N GLY A 158 -5.63 15.22 -30.40
CA GLY A 158 -5.38 16.66 -30.31
C GLY A 158 -3.98 16.98 -30.83
N ALA A 159 -3.80 18.18 -31.38
CA ALA A 159 -2.49 18.72 -31.73
C ALA A 159 -1.97 19.55 -30.56
N LEU A 160 -0.70 19.40 -30.22
CA LEU A 160 0.02 20.30 -29.33
C LEU A 160 0.44 21.52 -30.18
N GLU A 161 -0.01 22.71 -29.79
CA GLU A 161 0.44 24.00 -30.35
C GLU A 161 1.76 24.44 -29.69
#